data_1944715e80e6e6f593f1279e5818d640
#
_entry.id   1944715e80e6e6f593f1279e5818d640
#
_cell.length_a   1.000
_cell.length_b   1.000
_cell.length_c   1.000
_cell.angle_alpha   90.00
_cell.angle_beta   90.00
_cell.angle_gamma   90.00
#
_symmetry.space_group_name_H-M   'P 1'
#
loop_
_entity.id
_entity.type
_entity.pdbx_description
1 polymer ?
#
loop_
_entity_poly.entity_id
_entity_poly.type
_entity_poly.pdbx_seq_one_letter_code
_entity_poly.pdbx_strand_id
1 'polypeptide(L)'
;MKAAYCQYKLKFKQPAITSRATMHEKETFFIKLWEESTPNVYGLGECAIFRGLSADDRPDYEQVLIHVCRNINDLTGLNLDQYSSIKFGLETAFNDLSNGGNRIIFPSEWSNGNSVIQINGLVWMGSFKEMYHRISEKLDKGFKCVKLKVGGIDFESELNLLKFIREQFAPSQLEIRVDANGAFSAENALTKLSQLSKFQIHSIEQPIKPHQYEAMADICKKSPIPVALDEELIGIDY
;
A
#
# COMPACT_ATOMS: atom_id res chain seq x y z
N MET A 1 -8.38 -3.22 -31.67
CA MET A 1 -8.67 -3.55 -30.23
C MET A 1 -9.90 -2.80 -29.78
N LYS A 2 -10.62 -3.33 -28.80
CA LYS A 2 -11.78 -2.71 -28.16
C LYS A 2 -11.54 -2.60 -26.65
N ALA A 3 -12.16 -1.62 -26.02
CA ALA A 3 -12.12 -1.42 -24.58
C ALA A 3 -13.49 -1.09 -24.02
N ALA A 4 -13.73 -1.52 -22.79
CA ALA A 4 -14.89 -1.12 -21.99
C ALA A 4 -14.46 -1.00 -20.53
N TYR A 5 -15.20 -0.21 -19.76
CA TYR A 5 -15.01 -0.12 -18.32
C TYR A 5 -16.30 -0.38 -17.57
N CYS A 6 -16.19 -0.78 -16.33
CA CYS A 6 -17.31 -0.80 -15.40
C CYS A 6 -16.89 -0.27 -14.05
N GLN A 7 -17.77 0.50 -13.42
CA GLN A 7 -17.63 0.92 -12.03
C GLN A 7 -18.12 -0.19 -11.11
N TYR A 8 -17.43 -0.41 -10.01
CA TYR A 8 -17.82 -1.37 -9.00
C TYR A 8 -17.61 -0.82 -7.59
N LYS A 9 -18.55 -1.07 -6.69
CA LYS A 9 -18.45 -0.69 -5.27
C LYS A 9 -18.16 -1.92 -4.43
N LEU A 10 -16.97 -1.92 -3.84
CA LEU A 10 -16.55 -2.91 -2.86
C LEU A 10 -17.01 -2.47 -1.47
N LYS A 11 -17.73 -3.35 -0.77
CA LYS A 11 -18.11 -3.10 0.64
C LYS A 11 -17.13 -3.80 1.56
N PHE A 12 -16.56 -3.06 2.49
CA PHE A 12 -15.69 -3.64 3.51
C PHE A 12 -16.51 -4.51 4.46
N LYS A 13 -16.00 -5.69 4.83
CA LYS A 13 -16.61 -6.56 5.85
C LYS A 13 -16.62 -5.92 7.23
N GLN A 14 -15.63 -5.07 7.50
CA GLN A 14 -15.51 -4.21 8.67
C GLN A 14 -14.99 -2.86 8.19
N PRO A 15 -15.32 -1.73 8.85
CA PRO A 15 -14.80 -0.43 8.47
C PRO A 15 -13.27 -0.45 8.38
N ALA A 16 -12.72 0.04 7.28
CA ALA A 16 -11.29 0.21 7.12
C ALA A 16 -10.90 1.58 7.70
N ILE A 17 -10.17 1.56 8.82
CA ILE A 17 -9.74 2.76 9.53
C ILE A 17 -8.30 3.08 9.10
N THR A 18 -8.09 4.26 8.57
CA THR A 18 -6.76 4.79 8.24
C THR A 18 -6.46 6.02 9.10
N SER A 19 -5.24 6.54 9.02
CA SER A 19 -4.86 7.80 9.65
C SER A 19 -5.67 9.01 9.14
N ARG A 20 -6.35 8.88 7.99
CA ARG A 20 -7.05 9.99 7.30
C ARG A 20 -8.56 9.82 7.28
N ALA A 21 -9.09 8.59 7.26
CA ALA A 21 -10.51 8.35 7.08
C ALA A 21 -10.95 6.96 7.60
N THR A 22 -12.24 6.84 7.92
CA THR A 22 -12.91 5.55 8.10
C THR A 22 -13.73 5.27 6.85
N MET A 23 -13.43 4.15 6.19
CA MET A 23 -14.08 3.76 4.94
C MET A 23 -14.98 2.53 5.15
N HIS A 24 -16.19 2.60 4.66
CA HIS A 24 -17.17 1.51 4.66
C HIS A 24 -17.28 0.83 3.28
N GLU A 25 -16.94 1.57 2.23
CA GLU A 25 -16.91 1.10 0.85
C GLU A 25 -15.74 1.71 0.10
N LYS A 26 -15.34 1.06 -0.99
CA LYS A 26 -14.34 1.54 -1.95
C LYS A 26 -14.97 1.47 -3.34
N GLU A 27 -14.94 2.60 -4.03
CA GLU A 27 -15.24 2.65 -5.45
C GLU A 27 -13.99 2.23 -6.24
N THR A 28 -14.19 1.43 -7.28
CA THR A 28 -13.12 1.06 -8.20
C THR A 28 -13.69 0.91 -9.61
N PHE A 29 -12.81 0.96 -10.61
CA PHE A 29 -13.18 0.76 -12.00
C PHE A 29 -12.36 -0.37 -12.59
N PHE A 30 -13.00 -1.24 -13.36
CA PHE A 30 -12.32 -2.28 -14.12
C PHE A 30 -12.31 -1.91 -15.59
N ILE A 31 -11.15 -2.03 -16.24
CA ILE A 31 -11.00 -1.93 -17.69
C ILE A 31 -10.88 -3.34 -18.25
N LYS A 32 -11.66 -3.60 -19.32
CA LYS A 32 -11.58 -4.81 -20.11
C LYS A 32 -11.06 -4.44 -21.50
N LEU A 33 -10.02 -5.15 -21.98
CA LEU A 33 -9.46 -5.02 -23.31
C LEU A 33 -9.62 -6.35 -24.07
N TRP A 34 -9.96 -6.29 -25.37
CA TRP A 34 -10.04 -7.48 -26.22
C TRP A 34 -9.83 -7.15 -27.69
N GLU A 35 -9.43 -8.15 -28.48
CA GLU A 35 -9.43 -8.04 -29.92
C GLU A 35 -10.82 -8.40 -30.49
N GLU A 36 -11.26 -7.67 -31.51
CA GLU A 36 -12.59 -7.87 -32.13
C GLU A 36 -12.72 -9.25 -32.76
N SER A 37 -11.60 -9.81 -33.24
CA SER A 37 -11.52 -11.17 -33.81
C SER A 37 -11.60 -12.27 -32.76
N THR A 38 -11.25 -12.00 -31.51
CA THR A 38 -11.19 -12.99 -30.42
C THR A 38 -11.83 -12.45 -29.12
N PRO A 39 -13.12 -12.08 -29.11
CA PRO A 39 -13.76 -11.35 -28.00
C PRO A 39 -13.84 -12.14 -26.68
N ASN A 40 -13.64 -13.45 -26.73
CA ASN A 40 -13.62 -14.32 -25.55
C ASN A 40 -12.26 -14.31 -24.83
N VAL A 41 -11.20 -13.86 -25.49
CA VAL A 41 -9.89 -13.62 -24.88
C VAL A 41 -9.79 -12.14 -24.54
N TYR A 42 -9.69 -11.83 -23.26
CA TYR A 42 -9.67 -10.43 -22.81
C TYR A 42 -8.75 -10.24 -21.61
N GLY A 43 -8.10 -9.09 -21.59
CA GLY A 43 -7.35 -8.62 -20.42
C GLY A 43 -8.22 -7.79 -19.50
N LEU A 44 -7.96 -7.89 -18.21
CA LEU A 44 -8.58 -7.08 -17.15
C LEU A 44 -7.52 -6.29 -16.37
N GLY A 45 -7.87 -5.03 -16.08
CA GLY A 45 -7.11 -4.20 -15.16
C GLY A 45 -8.03 -3.46 -14.20
N GLU A 46 -7.56 -3.21 -13.00
CA GLU A 46 -8.26 -2.42 -11.99
C GLU A 46 -7.67 -1.02 -11.92
N CYS A 47 -8.49 -0.01 -12.15
CA CYS A 47 -8.18 1.39 -11.88
C CYS A 47 -8.65 1.69 -10.45
N ALA A 48 -7.77 1.39 -9.50
CA ALA A 48 -8.07 1.38 -8.07
C ALA A 48 -7.89 2.77 -7.47
N ILE A 49 -8.99 3.49 -7.29
CA ILE A 49 -9.01 4.83 -6.69
C ILE A 49 -9.58 4.79 -5.27
N PHE A 50 -9.02 5.60 -4.38
CA PHE A 50 -9.58 5.90 -3.07
C PHE A 50 -10.00 7.37 -3.04
N ARG A 51 -11.30 7.63 -2.97
CA ARG A 51 -11.84 8.99 -2.90
C ARG A 51 -11.31 9.73 -1.66
N GLY A 52 -10.81 10.93 -1.88
CA GLY A 52 -10.19 11.77 -0.85
C GLY A 52 -8.76 11.34 -0.43
N LEU A 53 -8.19 10.29 -1.01
CA LEU A 53 -6.85 9.79 -0.65
C LEU A 53 -5.91 9.68 -1.86
N SER A 54 -6.39 9.17 -2.99
CA SER A 54 -5.56 8.97 -4.19
C SER A 54 -5.16 10.31 -4.82
N ALA A 55 -3.93 10.42 -5.31
CA ALA A 55 -3.42 11.61 -5.98
C ALA A 55 -4.22 11.93 -7.26
N ASP A 56 -4.76 10.92 -7.90
CA ASP A 56 -5.58 11.01 -9.11
C ASP A 56 -7.11 11.01 -8.84
N ASP A 57 -7.53 11.26 -7.58
CA ASP A 57 -8.94 11.51 -7.27
C ASP A 57 -9.37 12.89 -7.78
N ARG A 58 -9.72 12.95 -9.06
CA ARG A 58 -10.06 14.16 -9.79
C ARG A 58 -11.50 14.15 -10.27
N PRO A 59 -12.15 15.33 -10.39
CA PRO A 59 -13.54 15.42 -10.85
C PRO A 59 -13.76 14.87 -12.27
N ASP A 60 -12.75 14.90 -13.11
CA ASP A 60 -12.77 14.45 -14.51
C ASP A 60 -12.31 12.99 -14.70
N TYR A 61 -12.04 12.26 -13.61
CA TYR A 61 -11.50 10.90 -13.62
C TYR A 61 -12.27 9.95 -14.56
N GLU A 62 -13.58 9.88 -14.41
CA GLU A 62 -14.41 8.99 -15.22
C GLU A 62 -14.48 9.45 -16.69
N GLN A 63 -14.41 10.75 -16.95
CA GLN A 63 -14.37 11.28 -18.31
C GLN A 63 -13.10 10.87 -19.04
N VAL A 64 -11.95 10.89 -18.33
CA VAL A 64 -10.68 10.40 -18.87
C VAL A 64 -10.74 8.91 -19.14
N LEU A 65 -11.33 8.12 -18.24
CA LEU A 65 -11.52 6.68 -18.41
C LEU A 65 -12.40 6.37 -19.64
N ILE A 66 -13.50 7.12 -19.84
CA ILE A 66 -14.34 7.04 -21.03
C ILE A 66 -13.54 7.35 -22.29
N HIS A 67 -12.73 8.42 -22.25
CA HIS A 67 -11.91 8.83 -23.38
C HIS A 67 -10.90 7.75 -23.75
N VAL A 68 -10.21 7.16 -22.77
CA VAL A 68 -9.30 6.03 -22.93
C VAL A 68 -9.99 4.86 -23.60
N CYS A 69 -11.16 4.44 -23.12
CA CYS A 69 -11.88 3.31 -23.68
C CYS A 69 -12.33 3.55 -25.13
N ARG A 70 -12.72 4.77 -25.47
CA ARG A 70 -13.15 5.13 -26.83
C ARG A 70 -11.99 5.20 -27.82
N ASN A 71 -10.80 5.57 -27.34
CA ASN A 71 -9.62 5.81 -28.18
C ASN A 71 -8.50 4.79 -27.95
N ILE A 72 -8.83 3.59 -27.51
CA ILE A 72 -7.84 2.58 -27.06
C ILE A 72 -6.79 2.21 -28.13
N ASN A 73 -7.05 2.46 -29.40
CA ASN A 73 -6.13 2.21 -30.50
C ASN A 73 -5.19 3.40 -30.79
N ASP A 74 -5.48 4.55 -30.24
CA ASP A 74 -4.65 5.75 -30.36
C ASP A 74 -4.76 6.60 -29.09
N LEU A 75 -3.81 6.36 -28.19
CA LEU A 75 -3.66 7.12 -26.95
C LEU A 75 -2.57 8.20 -27.08
N THR A 76 -2.08 8.48 -28.28
CA THR A 76 -1.09 9.52 -28.54
C THR A 76 -1.69 10.88 -28.16
N GLY A 77 -0.91 11.65 -27.40
CA GLY A 77 -1.36 12.95 -26.88
C GLY A 77 -2.24 12.92 -25.63
N LEU A 78 -2.63 11.75 -25.13
CA LEU A 78 -3.27 11.61 -23.83
C LEU A 78 -2.21 11.49 -22.74
N ASN A 79 -2.10 12.51 -21.90
CA ASN A 79 -1.23 12.45 -20.74
C ASN A 79 -1.97 11.81 -19.56
N LEU A 80 -1.54 10.61 -19.16
CA LEU A 80 -2.07 9.86 -18.03
C LEU A 80 -1.22 9.99 -16.76
N ASP A 81 -0.21 10.83 -16.72
CA ASP A 81 0.68 10.98 -15.55
C ASP A 81 -0.08 11.43 -14.30
N GLN A 82 -1.14 12.22 -14.49
CA GLN A 82 -2.04 12.64 -13.41
C GLN A 82 -3.17 11.64 -13.09
N TYR A 83 -3.18 10.47 -13.75
CA TYR A 83 -4.19 9.42 -13.60
C TYR A 83 -3.52 8.07 -13.43
N SER A 84 -2.66 7.98 -12.42
CA SER A 84 -1.79 6.83 -12.17
C SER A 84 -2.55 5.51 -12.05
N SER A 85 -3.74 5.51 -11.44
CA SER A 85 -4.57 4.30 -11.34
C SER A 85 -5.18 3.88 -12.69
N ILE A 86 -5.52 4.82 -13.58
CA ILE A 86 -5.96 4.51 -14.95
C ILE A 86 -4.79 3.92 -15.75
N LYS A 87 -3.61 4.54 -15.65
CA LYS A 87 -2.39 4.06 -16.29
C LYS A 87 -2.07 2.63 -15.86
N PHE A 88 -2.06 2.38 -14.54
CA PHE A 88 -1.84 1.04 -13.98
C PHE A 88 -2.89 0.02 -14.44
N GLY A 89 -4.18 0.40 -14.43
CA GLY A 89 -5.26 -0.46 -14.91
C GLY A 89 -5.11 -0.83 -16.37
N LEU A 90 -4.72 0.13 -17.22
CA LEU A 90 -4.43 -0.12 -18.63
C LEU A 90 -3.25 -1.06 -18.83
N GLU A 91 -2.11 -0.78 -18.22
CA GLU A 91 -0.91 -1.61 -18.31
C GLU A 91 -1.18 -3.04 -17.84
N THR A 92 -1.94 -3.18 -16.76
CA THR A 92 -2.37 -4.49 -16.25
C THR A 92 -3.25 -5.22 -17.25
N ALA A 93 -4.25 -4.54 -17.83
CA ALA A 93 -5.15 -5.13 -18.82
C ALA A 93 -4.41 -5.53 -20.12
N PHE A 94 -3.45 -4.73 -20.58
CA PHE A 94 -2.62 -5.04 -21.73
C PHE A 94 -1.74 -6.28 -21.48
N ASN A 95 -1.07 -6.34 -20.34
CA ASN A 95 -0.23 -7.48 -19.96
C ASN A 95 -1.07 -8.76 -19.82
N ASP A 96 -2.23 -8.69 -19.19
CA ASP A 96 -3.15 -9.83 -19.07
C ASP A 96 -3.60 -10.31 -20.46
N LEU A 97 -4.03 -9.39 -21.33
CA LEU A 97 -4.42 -9.75 -22.72
C LEU A 97 -3.26 -10.41 -23.49
N SER A 98 -2.06 -9.84 -23.38
CA SER A 98 -0.85 -10.35 -24.05
C SER A 98 -0.47 -11.75 -23.57
N ASN A 99 -0.81 -12.08 -22.31
CA ASN A 99 -0.63 -13.41 -21.73
C ASN A 99 -1.86 -14.32 -21.88
N GLY A 100 -2.76 -14.00 -22.81
CA GLY A 100 -3.93 -14.83 -23.14
C GLY A 100 -5.15 -14.61 -22.27
N GLY A 101 -5.21 -13.56 -21.48
CA GLY A 101 -6.39 -13.22 -20.65
C GLY A 101 -6.62 -14.16 -19.47
N ASN A 102 -5.59 -14.77 -18.96
CA ASN A 102 -5.62 -15.79 -17.91
C ASN A 102 -5.41 -15.25 -16.49
N ARG A 103 -5.38 -13.93 -16.34
CA ARG A 103 -5.09 -13.22 -15.06
C ARG A 103 -3.65 -13.44 -14.57
N ILE A 104 -2.75 -13.76 -15.47
CA ILE A 104 -1.32 -13.88 -15.23
C ILE A 104 -0.62 -12.70 -15.91
N ILE A 105 -0.31 -11.66 -15.12
CA ILE A 105 0.30 -10.42 -15.62
C ILE A 105 1.78 -10.64 -15.94
N PHE A 106 2.49 -11.30 -15.03
CA PHE A 106 3.89 -11.68 -15.17
C PHE A 106 4.06 -13.17 -14.90
N PRO A 107 4.21 -14.00 -15.93
CA PRO A 107 4.47 -15.42 -15.76
C PRO A 107 5.73 -15.66 -14.92
N SER A 108 5.61 -16.40 -13.84
CA SER A 108 6.69 -16.67 -12.90
C SER A 108 6.35 -17.90 -12.06
N GLU A 109 7.32 -18.45 -11.32
CA GLU A 109 7.09 -19.52 -10.37
C GLU A 109 6.03 -19.13 -9.30
N TRP A 110 6.02 -17.85 -8.89
CA TRP A 110 5.02 -17.34 -7.96
C TRP A 110 3.61 -17.33 -8.58
N SER A 111 3.45 -16.76 -9.78
CA SER A 111 2.15 -16.68 -10.45
C SER A 111 1.60 -18.06 -10.84
N ASN A 112 2.47 -19.06 -11.00
CA ASN A 112 2.12 -20.45 -11.25
C ASN A 112 1.86 -21.24 -9.95
N GLY A 113 1.99 -20.61 -8.77
CA GLY A 113 1.78 -21.24 -7.48
C GLY A 113 2.93 -22.13 -6.99
N ASN A 114 4.09 -22.11 -7.66
CA ASN A 114 5.26 -22.94 -7.30
C ASN A 114 6.18 -22.27 -6.27
N SER A 115 5.97 -20.99 -6.00
CA SER A 115 6.69 -20.24 -4.97
C SER A 115 5.75 -19.35 -4.16
N VAL A 116 6.22 -18.91 -2.99
CA VAL A 116 5.45 -18.04 -2.08
C VAL A 116 6.20 -16.75 -1.83
N ILE A 117 5.46 -15.68 -1.56
CA ILE A 117 5.99 -14.40 -1.09
C ILE A 117 5.59 -14.24 0.37
N GLN A 118 6.56 -14.04 1.23
CA GLN A 118 6.29 -13.77 2.64
C GLN A 118 5.75 -12.34 2.80
N ILE A 119 4.69 -12.21 3.57
CA ILE A 119 4.08 -10.94 3.93
C ILE A 119 4.13 -10.73 5.44
N ASN A 120 4.08 -9.49 5.89
CA ASN A 120 3.95 -9.18 7.30
C ASN A 120 2.50 -9.29 7.78
N GLY A 121 2.32 -9.68 9.04
CA GLY A 121 1.05 -9.53 9.75
C GLY A 121 0.84 -8.07 10.15
N LEU A 122 -0.16 -7.40 9.57
CA LEU A 122 -0.47 -6.01 9.91
C LEU A 122 -1.22 -5.93 11.24
N VAL A 123 -0.72 -5.08 12.14
CA VAL A 123 -1.34 -4.75 13.42
C VAL A 123 -1.79 -3.28 13.38
N TRP A 124 -3.09 -3.08 13.22
CA TRP A 124 -3.70 -1.75 13.16
C TRP A 124 -3.63 -1.04 14.50
N MET A 125 -3.66 0.30 14.47
CA MET A 125 -3.78 1.14 15.66
C MET A 125 -5.02 0.74 16.49
N GLY A 126 -4.90 0.90 17.80
CA GLY A 126 -5.94 0.63 18.76
C GLY A 126 -5.41 0.90 20.16
N SER A 127 -6.21 0.60 21.18
CA SER A 127 -5.72 0.56 22.56
C SER A 127 -4.62 -0.50 22.72
N PHE A 128 -3.80 -0.37 23.75
CA PHE A 128 -2.76 -1.37 24.06
C PHE A 128 -3.31 -2.80 24.07
N LYS A 129 -4.47 -3.03 24.69
CA LYS A 129 -5.11 -4.34 24.79
C LYS A 129 -5.52 -4.89 23.42
N GLU A 130 -6.06 -4.05 22.55
CA GLU A 130 -6.44 -4.46 21.19
C GLU A 130 -5.24 -4.78 20.33
N MET A 131 -4.19 -3.96 20.39
CA MET A 131 -2.95 -4.21 19.65
C MET A 131 -2.28 -5.50 20.13
N TYR A 132 -2.22 -5.72 21.43
CA TYR A 132 -1.74 -6.96 22.04
C TYR A 132 -2.47 -8.19 21.50
N HIS A 133 -3.81 -8.15 21.51
CA HIS A 133 -4.62 -9.25 21.01
C HIS A 133 -4.37 -9.52 19.52
N ARG A 134 -4.32 -8.46 18.70
CA ARG A 134 -4.03 -8.56 17.26
C ARG A 134 -2.65 -9.15 16.98
N ILE A 135 -1.64 -8.81 17.79
CA ILE A 135 -0.30 -9.40 17.69
C ILE A 135 -0.36 -10.90 17.98
N SER A 136 -0.98 -11.30 19.10
CA SER A 136 -1.14 -12.71 19.44
C SER A 136 -1.82 -13.50 18.32
N GLU A 137 -2.92 -12.97 17.75
CA GLU A 137 -3.57 -13.61 16.60
C GLU A 137 -2.67 -13.78 15.38
N LYS A 138 -1.77 -12.81 15.09
CA LYS A 138 -0.83 -12.92 13.97
C LYS A 138 0.23 -13.99 14.24
N LEU A 139 0.73 -14.04 15.46
CA LEU A 139 1.71 -15.03 15.87
C LEU A 139 1.13 -16.45 15.84
N ASP A 140 -0.09 -16.62 16.33
CA ASP A 140 -0.82 -17.92 16.29
C ASP A 140 -1.06 -18.37 14.83
N LYS A 141 -1.22 -17.43 13.89
CA LYS A 141 -1.31 -17.69 12.44
C LYS A 141 0.04 -17.96 11.78
N GLY A 142 1.14 -17.94 12.52
CA GLY A 142 2.48 -18.28 12.03
C GLY A 142 3.21 -17.15 11.27
N PHE A 143 2.76 -15.89 11.39
CA PHE A 143 3.49 -14.76 10.82
C PHE A 143 4.86 -14.63 11.51
N LYS A 144 5.92 -14.53 10.71
CA LYS A 144 7.29 -14.31 11.19
C LYS A 144 7.73 -12.84 11.12
N CYS A 145 6.89 -11.99 10.58
CA CYS A 145 7.06 -10.55 10.54
C CYS A 145 5.74 -9.88 10.92
N VAL A 146 5.78 -8.88 11.80
CA VAL A 146 4.64 -8.04 12.12
C VAL A 146 4.97 -6.58 11.84
N LYS A 147 4.00 -5.86 11.23
CA LYS A 147 4.07 -4.42 11.03
C LYS A 147 3.09 -3.74 11.97
N LEU A 148 3.62 -2.93 12.89
CA LEU A 148 2.81 -2.20 13.89
C LEU A 148 2.70 -0.74 13.48
N LYS A 149 1.51 -0.19 13.56
CA LYS A 149 1.30 1.25 13.50
C LYS A 149 1.74 1.90 14.80
N VAL A 150 2.51 2.98 14.73
CA VAL A 150 3.00 3.76 15.86
C VAL A 150 2.64 5.24 15.69
N GLY A 151 2.66 6.00 16.78
CA GLY A 151 2.26 7.42 16.79
C GLY A 151 0.76 7.64 16.97
N GLY A 152 -0.01 6.58 17.26
CA GLY A 152 -1.46 6.65 17.49
C GLY A 152 -1.87 6.63 18.94
N ILE A 153 -1.01 6.15 19.84
CA ILE A 153 -1.19 6.17 21.28
C ILE A 153 0.01 6.86 21.93
N ASP A 154 -0.01 6.97 23.24
CA ASP A 154 1.15 7.49 23.96
C ASP A 154 2.41 6.65 23.70
N PHE A 155 3.53 7.33 23.45
CA PHE A 155 4.76 6.70 22.96
C PHE A 155 5.35 5.69 23.96
N GLU A 156 5.24 5.92 25.25
CA GLU A 156 5.68 4.97 26.29
C GLU A 156 4.87 3.67 26.23
N SER A 157 3.58 3.77 25.96
CA SER A 157 2.73 2.59 25.74
C SER A 157 3.14 1.79 24.50
N GLU A 158 3.57 2.47 23.43
CA GLU A 158 4.12 1.82 22.22
C GLU A 158 5.44 1.10 22.52
N LEU A 159 6.34 1.73 23.28
CA LEU A 159 7.59 1.09 23.73
C LEU A 159 7.32 -0.13 24.63
N ASN A 160 6.34 -0.06 25.52
CA ASN A 160 5.94 -1.18 26.37
C ASN A 160 5.39 -2.35 25.55
N LEU A 161 4.64 -2.07 24.48
CA LEU A 161 4.15 -3.09 23.56
C LEU A 161 5.30 -3.80 22.83
N LEU A 162 6.28 -3.03 22.34
CA LEU A 162 7.48 -3.56 21.69
C LEU A 162 8.33 -4.40 22.67
N LYS A 163 8.49 -3.91 23.90
CA LYS A 163 9.16 -4.64 24.98
C LYS A 163 8.49 -5.99 25.23
N PHE A 164 7.17 -5.99 25.39
CA PHE A 164 6.39 -7.22 25.57
C PHE A 164 6.63 -8.23 24.43
N ILE A 165 6.64 -7.77 23.18
CA ILE A 165 6.90 -8.66 22.05
C ILE A 165 8.32 -9.24 22.15
N ARG A 166 9.32 -8.43 22.46
CA ARG A 166 10.72 -8.87 22.55
C ARG A 166 11.02 -9.75 23.74
N GLU A 167 10.27 -9.65 24.82
CA GLU A 167 10.35 -10.59 25.94
C GLU A 167 9.90 -12.00 25.55
N GLN A 168 9.05 -12.15 24.56
CA GLN A 168 8.53 -13.43 24.11
C GLN A 168 9.23 -13.96 22.85
N PHE A 169 9.67 -13.07 21.96
CA PHE A 169 10.21 -13.42 20.65
C PHE A 169 11.53 -12.71 20.38
N ALA A 170 12.59 -13.48 20.27
CA ALA A 170 13.89 -12.97 19.84
C ALA A 170 13.79 -12.38 18.40
N PRO A 171 14.67 -11.44 18.04
CA PRO A 171 14.70 -10.87 16.68
C PRO A 171 14.87 -11.90 15.56
N SER A 172 15.55 -13.01 15.84
CA SER A 172 15.72 -14.13 14.91
C SER A 172 14.41 -14.92 14.68
N GLN A 173 13.44 -14.82 15.59
CA GLN A 173 12.17 -15.52 15.52
C GLN A 173 11.06 -14.66 14.92
N LEU A 174 11.08 -13.35 15.21
CA LEU A 174 10.06 -12.40 14.76
C LEU A 174 10.67 -11.08 14.34
N GLU A 175 10.56 -10.76 13.06
CA GLU A 175 10.87 -9.45 12.52
C GLU A 175 9.76 -8.45 12.92
N ILE A 176 10.16 -7.27 13.37
CA ILE A 176 9.23 -6.15 13.66
C ILE A 176 9.52 -5.01 12.70
N ARG A 177 8.48 -4.54 12.03
CA ARG A 177 8.45 -3.28 11.29
C ARG A 177 7.50 -2.33 11.98
N VAL A 178 7.81 -1.05 11.95
CA VAL A 178 6.89 -0.02 12.47
C VAL A 178 6.56 0.99 11.39
N ASP A 179 5.38 1.58 11.51
CA ASP A 179 4.88 2.55 10.55
C ASP A 179 4.25 3.71 11.33
N ALA A 180 4.87 4.88 11.18
CA ALA A 180 4.46 6.08 11.91
C ALA A 180 3.45 6.94 11.14
N ASN A 181 3.24 6.72 9.83
CA ASN A 181 2.37 7.53 8.98
C ASN A 181 2.58 9.06 9.19
N GLY A 182 3.82 9.49 9.36
CA GLY A 182 4.16 10.89 9.58
C GLY A 182 3.81 11.45 10.96
N ALA A 183 3.62 10.61 11.96
CA ALA A 183 3.17 11.05 13.29
C ALA A 183 4.25 11.74 14.13
N PHE A 184 5.53 11.58 13.80
CA PHE A 184 6.60 12.25 14.54
C PHE A 184 6.86 13.64 13.97
N SER A 185 7.33 14.56 14.82
CA SER A 185 7.84 15.82 14.32
C SER A 185 9.32 15.67 13.91
N ALA A 186 9.80 16.53 13.00
CA ALA A 186 11.19 16.51 12.57
C ALA A 186 12.18 16.65 13.74
N GLU A 187 11.82 17.45 14.77
CA GLU A 187 12.65 17.73 15.94
C GLU A 187 12.78 16.52 16.86
N ASN A 188 11.73 15.70 16.99
CA ASN A 188 11.73 14.58 17.94
C ASN A 188 11.94 13.20 17.29
N ALA A 189 11.89 13.11 15.95
CA ALA A 189 11.97 11.85 15.23
C ALA A 189 13.23 11.05 15.59
N LEU A 190 14.42 11.64 15.52
CA LEU A 190 15.67 10.94 15.83
C LEU A 190 15.73 10.44 17.28
N THR A 191 15.18 11.20 18.23
CA THR A 191 15.10 10.77 19.63
C THR A 191 14.18 9.55 19.78
N LYS A 192 13.02 9.56 19.13
CA LYS A 192 12.10 8.42 19.13
C LYS A 192 12.70 7.20 18.42
N LEU A 193 13.35 7.42 17.27
CA LEU A 193 14.04 6.35 16.54
C LEU A 193 15.15 5.71 17.36
N SER A 194 15.90 6.49 18.14
CA SER A 194 16.91 5.97 19.08
C SER A 194 16.30 5.11 20.18
N GLN A 195 15.08 5.42 20.65
CA GLN A 195 14.39 4.58 21.63
C GLN A 195 13.83 3.30 21.00
N LEU A 196 13.24 3.41 19.83
CA LEU A 196 12.72 2.28 19.05
C LEU A 196 13.82 1.29 18.64
N SER A 197 15.04 1.78 18.33
CA SER A 197 16.16 0.92 17.93
C SER A 197 16.58 -0.10 18.99
N LYS A 198 16.31 0.16 20.26
CA LYS A 198 16.58 -0.78 21.37
C LYS A 198 15.82 -2.10 21.24
N PHE A 199 14.74 -2.11 20.45
CA PHE A 199 13.93 -3.30 20.20
C PHE A 199 14.32 -4.05 18.92
N GLN A 200 15.46 -3.72 18.30
CA GLN A 200 15.96 -4.38 17.09
C GLN A 200 14.88 -4.43 15.99
N ILE A 201 14.31 -3.26 15.70
CA ILE A 201 13.30 -3.06 14.65
C ILE A 201 13.98 -3.08 13.29
N HIS A 202 13.39 -3.80 12.33
CA HIS A 202 13.90 -3.91 10.96
C HIS A 202 13.87 -2.55 10.24
N SER A 203 12.74 -1.87 10.28
CA SER A 203 12.56 -0.58 9.59
C SER A 203 11.43 0.23 10.19
N ILE A 204 11.48 1.55 9.99
CA ILE A 204 10.36 2.46 10.22
C ILE A 204 9.87 3.03 8.90
N GLU A 205 8.57 3.03 8.69
CA GLU A 205 7.93 3.63 7.52
C GLU A 205 7.42 5.02 7.89
N GLN A 206 7.67 5.99 7.02
CA GLN A 206 7.25 7.39 7.06
C GLN A 206 7.27 8.01 8.46
N PRO A 207 8.44 8.26 9.06
CA PRO A 207 8.55 8.76 10.43
C PRO A 207 7.95 10.16 10.61
N ILE A 208 8.12 11.07 9.66
CA ILE A 208 7.60 12.44 9.67
C ILE A 208 6.63 12.67 8.51
N LYS A 209 5.82 13.73 8.59
CA LYS A 209 4.89 14.12 7.52
C LYS A 209 5.64 14.33 6.19
N PRO A 210 5.02 13.97 5.05
CA PRO A 210 5.61 14.16 3.73
C PRO A 210 5.87 15.64 3.41
N HIS A 211 6.67 15.88 2.35
CA HIS A 211 7.07 17.19 1.85
C HIS A 211 8.02 17.98 2.79
N GLN A 212 8.67 17.29 3.72
CA GLN A 212 9.75 17.82 4.56
C GLN A 212 11.09 17.22 4.12
N TYR A 213 11.44 17.36 2.84
CA TYR A 213 12.52 16.62 2.17
C TYR A 213 13.87 16.73 2.86
N GLU A 214 14.28 17.94 3.30
CA GLU A 214 15.56 18.15 3.99
C GLU A 214 15.60 17.45 5.35
N ALA A 215 14.49 17.56 6.12
CA ALA A 215 14.38 16.89 7.41
C ALA A 215 14.34 15.37 7.26
N MET A 216 13.60 14.86 6.26
CA MET A 216 13.55 13.44 5.95
C MET A 216 14.92 12.91 5.52
N ALA A 217 15.63 13.64 4.66
CA ALA A 217 16.99 13.27 4.23
C ALA A 217 17.97 13.21 5.41
N ASP A 218 17.88 14.17 6.35
CA ASP A 218 18.70 14.18 7.56
C ASP A 218 18.34 12.99 8.48
N ILE A 219 17.06 12.69 8.65
CA ILE A 219 16.60 11.52 9.40
C ILE A 219 17.11 10.24 8.75
N CYS A 220 16.95 10.06 7.44
CA CYS A 220 17.44 8.87 6.73
C CYS A 220 18.94 8.66 6.93
N LYS A 221 19.71 9.75 6.95
CA LYS A 221 21.18 9.71 7.14
C LYS A 221 21.59 9.35 8.57
N LYS A 222 20.84 9.80 9.58
CA LYS A 222 21.22 9.72 11.02
C LYS A 222 20.46 8.64 11.79
N SER A 223 19.40 8.12 11.24
CA SER A 223 18.55 7.14 11.90
C SER A 223 19.30 5.84 12.23
N PRO A 224 19.18 5.32 13.46
CA PRO A 224 19.71 4.01 13.82
C PRO A 224 18.86 2.86 13.27
N ILE A 225 17.71 3.15 12.66
CA ILE A 225 16.77 2.19 12.05
C ILE A 225 16.61 2.56 10.58
N PRO A 226 16.67 1.60 9.63
CA PRO A 226 16.37 1.86 8.23
C PRO A 226 15.00 2.54 8.04
N VAL A 227 14.95 3.57 7.20
CA VAL A 227 13.73 4.32 6.90
C VAL A 227 13.15 3.86 5.57
N ALA A 228 11.85 3.58 5.55
CA ALA A 228 11.07 3.38 4.34
C ALA A 228 10.16 4.59 4.08
N LEU A 229 9.95 4.93 2.83
CA LEU A 229 9.05 6.00 2.40
C LEU A 229 7.73 5.41 1.91
N ASP A 230 6.61 6.07 2.24
CA ASP A 230 5.27 5.74 1.77
C ASP A 230 4.59 7.01 1.25
N GLU A 231 4.02 7.83 2.11
CA GLU A 231 3.31 9.05 1.72
C GLU A 231 4.21 10.08 1.00
N GLU A 232 5.52 10.01 1.22
CA GLU A 232 6.50 10.83 0.50
C GLU A 232 6.53 10.53 -0.99
N LEU A 233 6.21 9.31 -1.40
CA LEU A 233 6.26 8.83 -2.79
C LEU A 233 4.96 9.07 -3.57
N ILE A 234 3.90 9.52 -2.89
CA ILE A 234 2.60 9.76 -3.55
C ILE A 234 2.72 10.98 -4.48
N GLY A 235 2.47 10.76 -5.78
CA GLY A 235 2.51 11.80 -6.80
C GLY A 235 3.90 12.22 -7.25
N ILE A 236 4.94 11.42 -6.93
CA ILE A 236 6.28 11.62 -7.48
C ILE A 236 6.35 10.91 -8.84
N ASP A 237 6.72 11.66 -9.87
CA ASP A 237 7.06 11.12 -11.20
C ASP A 237 8.51 10.61 -11.18
N TYR A 238 8.73 9.41 -11.71
CA TYR A 238 10.05 8.79 -11.89
C TYR A 238 10.50 8.87 -13.33
#